data_333d8f5776e836b78606982f997b4e17
#
_entry.id   333d8f5776e836b78606982f997b4e17
#
_cell.length_a   1.000
_cell.length_b   1.000
_cell.length_c   1.000
_cell.angle_alpha   90.00
_cell.angle_beta   90.00
_cell.angle_gamma   90.00
#
_symmetry.space_group_name_H-M   'P 1'
#
loop_
_entity.id
_entity.type
_entity.pdbx_description
1 polymer ?
#
loop_
_entity_poly.entity_id
_entity_poly.type
_entity_poly.pdbx_seq_one_letter_code
_entity_poly.pdbx_strand_id
1 'polypeptide(L)'
;MSDNIFSNKLTNTAMVSLFLQQSLMDSQADFDRSVSNPNFPHWDCIVITASNTAQADGYRKQIEYRRSVGRVSPYTDFLVVSDRENKRVGSAGSTLSVIRELKRLYGNLSSKRIMVIHAGGNSSRTPQYSALGKL
;
A
#
# COMPACT_ATOMS: atom_id res chain seq x y z
N MET A 1 37.54 -31.52 -6.83
CA MET A 1 36.91 -30.97 -5.59
C MET A 1 36.27 -29.58 -5.79
N SER A 2 36.05 -29.15 -7.03
CA SER A 2 35.49 -27.84 -7.37
C SER A 2 34.00 -27.83 -7.79
N ASP A 3 33.38 -28.98 -7.94
CA ASP A 3 32.03 -29.06 -8.51
C ASP A 3 30.90 -28.88 -7.49
N ASN A 4 31.21 -28.89 -6.19
CA ASN A 4 30.20 -28.86 -5.14
C ASN A 4 29.76 -27.44 -4.73
N ILE A 5 30.57 -26.43 -5.07
CA ILE A 5 30.27 -25.01 -4.67
C ILE A 5 29.25 -24.39 -5.62
N PHE A 6 29.32 -24.71 -6.91
CA PHE A 6 28.36 -24.22 -7.91
C PHE A 6 26.99 -24.89 -7.80
N SER A 7 26.97 -26.19 -7.52
CA SER A 7 25.74 -26.95 -7.30
C SER A 7 24.95 -26.40 -6.10
N ASN A 8 25.59 -26.10 -4.96
CA ASN A 8 24.94 -25.54 -3.79
C ASN A 8 24.40 -24.09 -3.98
N LYS A 9 25.10 -23.26 -4.76
CA LYS A 9 24.62 -21.91 -5.07
C LYS A 9 23.38 -21.92 -5.97
N LEU A 10 23.36 -22.76 -6.98
CA LEU A 10 22.22 -22.92 -7.88
C LEU A 10 20.99 -23.48 -7.14
N THR A 11 21.20 -24.44 -6.25
CA THR A 11 20.14 -25.02 -5.43
C THR A 11 19.54 -23.99 -4.45
N ASN A 12 20.36 -23.17 -3.80
CA ASN A 12 19.89 -22.08 -2.92
C ASN A 12 19.10 -21.03 -3.69
N THR A 13 19.56 -20.62 -4.87
CA THR A 13 18.84 -19.64 -5.70
C THR A 13 17.50 -20.19 -6.17
N ALA A 14 17.43 -21.43 -6.58
CA ALA A 14 16.18 -22.08 -6.98
C ALA A 14 15.20 -22.18 -5.79
N MET A 15 15.67 -22.58 -4.62
CA MET A 15 14.84 -22.64 -3.40
C MET A 15 14.31 -21.28 -2.99
N VAL A 16 15.14 -20.23 -3.03
CA VAL A 16 14.71 -18.85 -2.74
C VAL A 16 13.66 -18.40 -3.76
N SER A 17 13.86 -18.71 -5.04
CA SER A 17 12.89 -18.37 -6.09
C SER A 17 11.54 -19.05 -5.86
N LEU A 18 11.54 -20.35 -5.56
CA LEU A 18 10.31 -21.10 -5.24
C LEU A 18 9.61 -20.57 -4.00
N PHE A 19 10.37 -20.26 -2.95
CA PHE A 19 9.82 -19.65 -1.73
C PHE A 19 9.15 -18.31 -2.01
N LEU A 20 9.79 -17.43 -2.79
CA LEU A 20 9.24 -16.14 -3.17
C LEU A 20 7.97 -16.29 -4.03
N GLN A 21 7.97 -17.22 -4.98
CA GLN A 21 6.79 -17.52 -5.79
C GLN A 21 5.63 -18.00 -4.93
N GLN A 22 5.88 -18.96 -4.02
CA GLN A 22 4.85 -19.46 -3.11
C GLN A 22 4.30 -18.34 -2.22
N SER A 23 5.19 -17.52 -1.64
CA SER A 23 4.81 -16.40 -0.79
C SER A 23 3.94 -15.37 -1.54
N LEU A 24 4.23 -15.10 -2.80
CA LEU A 24 3.41 -14.21 -3.64
C LEU A 24 2.04 -14.82 -3.93
N MET A 25 1.98 -16.12 -4.24
CA MET A 25 0.72 -16.83 -4.47
C MET A 25 -0.15 -16.85 -3.21
N ASP A 26 0.44 -17.12 -2.05
CA ASP A 26 -0.26 -17.12 -0.76
C ASP A 26 -0.79 -15.71 -0.43
N SER A 27 0.02 -14.67 -0.64
CA SER A 27 -0.37 -13.28 -0.44
C SER A 27 -1.52 -12.87 -1.37
N GLN A 28 -1.51 -13.32 -2.62
CA GLN A 28 -2.60 -13.06 -3.56
C GLN A 28 -3.87 -13.79 -3.13
N ALA A 29 -3.77 -15.05 -2.71
CA ALA A 29 -4.91 -15.83 -2.22
C ALA A 29 -5.51 -15.21 -0.94
N ASP A 30 -4.67 -14.68 -0.05
CA ASP A 30 -5.13 -13.97 1.15
C ASP A 30 -5.82 -12.65 0.80
N PHE A 31 -5.30 -11.92 -0.17
CA PHE A 31 -5.95 -10.72 -0.68
C PHE A 31 -7.32 -11.04 -1.27
N ASP A 32 -7.44 -12.04 -2.13
CA ASP A 32 -8.69 -12.45 -2.75
C ASP A 32 -9.72 -12.89 -1.70
N ARG A 33 -9.27 -13.60 -0.65
CA ARG A 33 -10.12 -13.93 0.52
C ARG A 33 -10.59 -12.69 1.26
N SER A 34 -9.72 -11.69 1.46
CA SER A 34 -10.07 -10.44 2.14
C SER A 34 -11.08 -9.59 1.38
N VAL A 35 -11.13 -9.74 0.06
CA VAL A 35 -12.12 -9.07 -0.82
C VAL A 35 -13.48 -9.75 -0.74
N SER A 36 -13.51 -11.08 -0.65
CA SER A 36 -14.74 -11.88 -0.78
C SER A 36 -15.36 -12.29 0.55
N ASN A 37 -14.61 -12.29 1.65
CA ASN A 37 -15.06 -12.80 2.95
C ASN A 37 -14.93 -11.74 4.07
N PRO A 38 -16.06 -11.24 4.62
CA PRO A 38 -16.04 -10.22 5.67
C PRO A 38 -15.38 -10.70 6.98
N ASN A 39 -15.34 -12.02 7.21
CA ASN A 39 -14.74 -12.61 8.41
C ASN A 39 -13.23 -12.87 8.24
N PHE A 40 -12.69 -12.72 7.04
CA PHE A 40 -11.25 -12.84 6.83
C PHE A 40 -10.54 -11.56 7.31
N PRO A 41 -9.34 -11.66 7.94
CA PRO A 41 -8.60 -10.49 8.40
C PRO A 41 -8.35 -9.48 7.27
N HIS A 42 -8.78 -8.25 7.46
CA HIS A 42 -8.58 -7.14 6.53
C HIS A 42 -8.20 -5.86 7.29
N TRP A 43 -7.75 -4.85 6.57
CA TRP A 43 -7.55 -3.52 7.11
C TRP A 43 -8.89 -2.80 7.28
N ASP A 44 -9.11 -2.18 8.43
CA ASP A 44 -10.31 -1.36 8.64
C ASP A 44 -10.26 -0.09 7.76
N CYS A 45 -9.05 0.49 7.60
CA CYS A 45 -8.85 1.64 6.74
C CYS A 45 -7.47 1.60 6.08
N ILE A 46 -7.43 1.91 4.79
CA ILE A 46 -6.19 2.15 4.04
C ILE A 46 -6.14 3.63 3.67
N VAL A 47 -5.10 4.32 4.12
CA VAL A 47 -4.90 5.74 3.84
C VAL A 47 -3.78 5.92 2.82
N ILE A 48 -4.06 6.65 1.75
CA ILE A 48 -3.08 6.98 0.72
C ILE A 48 -2.77 8.48 0.82
N THR A 49 -1.50 8.84 0.99
CA THR A 49 -1.10 10.24 0.97
C THR A 49 -0.81 10.70 -0.46
N ALA A 50 -1.15 11.93 -0.78
CA ALA A 50 -0.91 12.56 -2.08
C ALA A 50 -0.17 13.88 -1.91
N SER A 51 0.66 14.24 -2.89
CA SER A 51 1.44 15.49 -2.87
C SER A 51 0.60 16.75 -3.07
N ASN A 52 -0.55 16.59 -3.74
CA ASN A 52 -1.45 17.69 -4.09
C ASN A 52 -2.86 17.17 -4.36
N THR A 53 -3.79 18.09 -4.54
CA THR A 53 -5.20 17.79 -4.77
C THR A 53 -5.43 17.00 -6.06
N ALA A 54 -4.75 17.35 -7.15
CA ALA A 54 -4.92 16.67 -8.44
C ALA A 54 -4.50 15.19 -8.36
N GLN A 55 -3.38 14.90 -7.68
CA GLN A 55 -2.95 13.53 -7.43
C GLN A 55 -3.94 12.79 -6.51
N ALA A 56 -4.46 13.45 -5.48
CA ALA A 56 -5.47 12.87 -4.60
C ALA A 56 -6.75 12.49 -5.37
N ASP A 57 -7.19 13.34 -6.28
CA ASP A 57 -8.37 13.06 -7.12
C ASP A 57 -8.12 11.90 -8.08
N GLY A 58 -6.90 11.79 -8.63
CA GLY A 58 -6.48 10.64 -9.41
C GLY A 58 -6.57 9.33 -8.63
N TYR A 59 -6.08 9.30 -7.39
CA TYR A 59 -6.16 8.12 -6.53
C TYR A 59 -7.60 7.77 -6.15
N ARG A 60 -8.45 8.77 -5.84
CA ARG A 60 -9.89 8.52 -5.55
C ARG A 60 -10.59 7.86 -6.73
N LYS A 61 -10.37 8.34 -7.94
CA LYS A 61 -10.95 7.76 -9.17
C LYS A 61 -10.46 6.33 -9.41
N GLN A 62 -9.18 6.05 -9.16
CA GLN A 62 -8.63 4.70 -9.28
C GLN A 62 -9.23 3.73 -8.25
N ILE A 63 -9.38 4.17 -6.99
CA ILE A 63 -10.02 3.38 -5.93
C ILE A 63 -11.46 3.08 -6.30
N GLU A 64 -12.21 4.08 -6.74
CA GLU A 64 -13.60 3.96 -7.15
C GLU A 64 -13.77 2.97 -8.31
N TYR A 65 -12.93 3.08 -9.34
CA TYR A 65 -12.89 2.13 -10.44
C TYR A 65 -12.58 0.70 -9.95
N ARG A 66 -11.54 0.51 -9.14
CA ARG A 66 -11.20 -0.81 -8.59
C ARG A 66 -12.31 -1.38 -7.72
N ARG A 67 -13.03 -0.54 -6.99
CA ARG A 67 -14.20 -0.94 -6.22
C ARG A 67 -15.35 -1.40 -7.12
N SER A 68 -15.62 -0.67 -8.20
CA SER A 68 -16.69 -1.02 -9.16
C SER A 68 -16.47 -2.34 -9.87
N VAL A 69 -15.20 -2.74 -10.06
CA VAL A 69 -14.84 -4.03 -10.69
C VAL A 69 -14.48 -5.12 -9.67
N GLY A 70 -14.77 -4.90 -8.37
CA GLY A 70 -14.58 -5.91 -7.32
C GLY A 70 -13.12 -6.24 -7.01
N ARG A 71 -12.18 -5.32 -7.27
CA ARG A 71 -10.74 -5.53 -7.06
C ARG A 71 -10.19 -4.91 -5.77
N VAL A 72 -11.05 -4.38 -4.92
CA VAL A 72 -10.71 -3.95 -3.56
C VAL A 72 -11.80 -4.38 -2.61
N SER A 73 -11.42 -4.67 -1.37
CA SER A 73 -12.36 -5.13 -0.35
C SER A 73 -13.46 -4.09 -0.11
N PRO A 74 -14.74 -4.48 -0.14
CA PRO A 74 -15.84 -3.62 0.26
C PRO A 74 -15.88 -3.37 1.76
N TYR A 75 -15.12 -4.14 2.55
CA TYR A 75 -15.04 -4.07 4.01
C TYR A 75 -13.91 -3.17 4.51
N THR A 76 -13.12 -2.60 3.61
CA THR A 76 -12.01 -1.70 3.91
C THR A 76 -12.36 -0.29 3.46
N ASP A 77 -12.27 0.68 4.38
CA ASP A 77 -12.37 2.09 4.03
C ASP A 77 -11.09 2.56 3.33
N PHE A 78 -11.24 3.40 2.31
CA PHE A 78 -10.13 4.05 1.64
C PHE A 78 -10.20 5.55 1.83
N LEU A 79 -9.14 6.12 2.37
CA LEU A 79 -9.00 7.55 2.59
C LEU A 79 -7.81 8.09 1.78
N VAL A 80 -8.02 9.17 1.05
CA VAL A 80 -6.93 9.88 0.36
C VAL A 80 -6.73 11.24 1.01
N VAL A 81 -5.53 11.45 1.55
CA VAL A 81 -5.14 12.69 2.24
C VAL A 81 -4.08 13.39 1.39
N SER A 82 -4.37 14.60 0.92
CA SER A 82 -3.39 15.44 0.23
C SER A 82 -2.61 16.31 1.21
N ASP A 83 -1.34 16.56 0.91
CA ASP A 83 -0.59 17.60 1.56
C ASP A 83 -1.26 18.96 1.29
N ARG A 84 -1.18 19.86 2.26
CA ARG A 84 -1.69 21.24 2.04
C ARG A 84 -0.85 21.90 0.96
N GLU A 85 -1.50 22.57 0.03
CA GLU A 85 -0.85 23.32 -1.05
C GLU A 85 0.30 24.17 -0.53
N ASN A 86 1.46 24.03 -1.18
CA ASN A 86 2.72 24.74 -0.90
C ASN A 86 3.45 24.42 0.41
N LYS A 87 3.10 23.36 1.15
CA LYS A 87 3.89 22.92 2.30
C LYS A 87 4.43 21.50 2.07
N ARG A 88 5.74 21.41 1.85
CA ARG A 88 6.45 20.13 1.92
C ARG A 88 6.54 19.71 3.38
N VAL A 89 5.64 18.85 3.81
CA VAL A 89 5.57 18.42 5.22
C VAL A 89 6.41 17.19 5.52
N GLY A 90 6.98 16.55 4.50
CA GLY A 90 7.73 15.29 4.63
C GLY A 90 6.84 14.13 5.12
N SER A 91 7.42 12.94 5.26
CA SER A 91 6.67 11.74 5.67
C SER A 91 6.08 11.86 7.09
N ALA A 92 6.82 12.46 8.03
CA ALA A 92 6.32 12.67 9.38
C ALA A 92 5.14 13.66 9.42
N GLY A 93 5.22 14.76 8.66
CA GLY A 93 4.13 15.72 8.57
C GLY A 93 2.89 15.15 7.89
N SER A 94 3.07 14.36 6.84
CA SER A 94 1.97 13.62 6.20
C SER A 94 1.33 12.63 7.16
N THR A 95 2.11 11.90 7.96
CA THR A 95 1.58 11.00 9.00
C THR A 95 0.74 11.74 10.03
N LEU A 96 1.20 12.89 10.52
CA LEU A 96 0.42 13.71 11.46
C LEU A 96 -0.89 14.21 10.85
N SER A 97 -0.88 14.60 9.58
CA SER A 97 -2.08 15.00 8.85
C SER A 97 -3.07 13.84 8.73
N VAL A 98 -2.58 12.64 8.42
CA VAL A 98 -3.37 11.40 8.38
C VAL A 98 -4.00 11.09 9.74
N ILE A 99 -3.22 11.13 10.83
CA ILE A 99 -3.73 10.87 12.19
C ILE A 99 -4.84 11.86 12.56
N ARG A 100 -4.66 13.13 12.22
CA ARG A 100 -5.67 14.17 12.48
C ARG A 100 -6.97 13.87 11.74
N GLU A 101 -6.89 13.51 10.47
CA GLU A 101 -8.06 13.20 9.66
C GLU A 101 -8.76 11.94 10.13
N LEU A 102 -8.01 10.88 10.47
CA LEU A 102 -8.55 9.65 11.04
C LEU A 102 -9.26 9.88 12.38
N LYS A 103 -8.67 10.71 13.26
CA LYS A 103 -9.33 11.09 14.52
C LYS A 103 -10.62 11.87 14.30
N ARG A 104 -10.66 12.72 13.28
CA ARG A 104 -11.87 13.45 12.90
C ARG A 104 -12.98 12.52 12.42
N LEU A 105 -12.63 11.47 11.66
CA LEU A 105 -13.58 10.51 11.08
C LEU A 105 -14.05 9.45 12.08
N TYR A 106 -13.13 8.89 12.85
CA TYR A 106 -13.41 7.72 13.69
C TYR A 106 -13.39 8.01 15.19
N GLY A 107 -12.88 9.17 15.62
CA GLY A 107 -12.69 9.50 17.04
C GLY A 107 -11.62 8.64 17.69
N ASN A 108 -11.97 7.42 18.15
CA ASN A 108 -11.04 6.48 18.75
C ASN A 108 -10.45 5.54 17.70
N LEU A 109 -9.12 5.44 17.68
CA LEU A 109 -8.39 4.60 16.71
C LEU A 109 -7.81 3.32 17.33
N SER A 110 -7.94 3.11 18.64
CA SER A 110 -7.24 2.03 19.35
C SER A 110 -7.66 0.61 18.92
N SER A 111 -8.87 0.45 18.38
CA SER A 111 -9.38 -0.82 17.86
C SER A 111 -9.27 -0.97 16.35
N LYS A 112 -8.72 0.03 15.65
CA LYS A 112 -8.66 0.05 14.19
C LYS A 112 -7.32 -0.41 13.67
N ARG A 113 -7.33 -1.32 12.68
CA ARG A 113 -6.17 -1.72 11.89
C ARG A 113 -6.06 -0.79 10.69
N ILE A 114 -5.07 0.07 10.69
CA ILE A 114 -4.91 1.13 9.69
C ILE A 114 -3.59 0.96 8.97
N MET A 115 -3.63 0.92 7.64
CA MET A 115 -2.46 0.97 6.78
C MET A 115 -2.30 2.38 6.20
N VAL A 116 -1.10 2.93 6.26
CA VAL A 116 -0.80 4.22 5.61
C VAL A 116 0.21 4.00 4.49
N ILE A 117 -0.16 4.35 3.27
CA ILE A 117 0.67 4.27 2.07
C ILE A 117 1.12 5.69 1.72
N HIS A 118 2.41 5.98 1.87
CA HIS A 118 3.00 7.25 1.49
C HIS A 118 3.28 7.28 -0.02
N ALA A 119 2.27 7.63 -0.80
CA ALA A 119 2.36 7.70 -2.27
C ALA A 119 2.70 9.12 -2.79
N GLY A 120 2.53 10.15 -1.95
CA GLY A 120 2.94 11.53 -2.24
C GLY A 120 4.42 11.79 -2.01
N GLY A 121 4.90 12.93 -2.52
CA GLY A 121 6.25 13.46 -2.31
C GLY A 121 7.22 13.22 -3.47
N ASN A 122 8.30 14.04 -3.50
CA ASN A 122 9.38 13.90 -4.48
C ASN A 122 10.27 12.71 -4.11
N SER A 123 10.27 11.69 -4.98
CA SER A 123 11.16 10.54 -4.85
C SER A 123 12.56 10.89 -5.35
N SER A 124 13.31 11.73 -4.63
CA SER A 124 14.65 12.17 -5.05
C SER A 124 15.63 11.01 -5.24
N ARG A 125 15.41 9.90 -4.54
CA ARG A 125 16.23 8.68 -4.66
C ARG A 125 15.80 7.77 -5.82
N THR A 126 14.60 7.94 -6.32
CA THR A 126 14.01 7.13 -7.41
C THR A 126 13.17 8.06 -8.31
N PRO A 127 13.82 8.86 -9.19
CA PRO A 127 13.16 9.92 -9.97
C PRO A 127 11.98 9.45 -10.83
N GLN A 128 12.02 8.20 -11.29
CA GLN A 128 10.92 7.60 -12.06
C GLN A 128 9.58 7.61 -11.32
N TYR A 129 9.58 7.48 -9.99
CA TYR A 129 8.37 7.54 -9.18
C TYR A 129 7.86 8.97 -8.94
N SER A 130 8.69 9.98 -9.21
CA SER A 130 8.25 11.38 -9.15
C SER A 130 7.36 11.76 -10.33
N ALA A 131 7.62 11.16 -11.50
CA ALA A 131 6.88 11.43 -12.73
C ALA A 131 5.61 10.57 -12.88
N LEU A 132 5.69 9.28 -12.50
CA LEU A 132 4.65 8.28 -12.74
C LEU A 132 3.77 8.02 -11.52
N GLY A 133 4.13 8.55 -10.35
CA GLY A 133 3.52 8.18 -9.08
C GLY A 133 4.10 6.89 -8.51
N LYS A 134 3.74 6.58 -7.27
CA LYS A 134 4.25 5.41 -6.52
C LYS A 134 3.26 4.25 -6.47
N LEU A 135 2.13 4.40 -7.12
CA LEU A 135 1.06 3.40 -7.17
C LEU A 135 0.71 3.07 -8.60
#